data_ab51f43a164ee0a160d282e95666d621
#
_entry.id   ab51f43a164ee0a160d282e95666d621
#
_cell.length_a   1.000
_cell.length_b   1.000
_cell.length_c   1.000
_cell.angle_alpha   90.00
_cell.angle_beta   90.00
_cell.angle_gamma   90.00
#
_symmetry.space_group_name_H-M   'P 1'
#
loop_
_entity.id
_entity.type
_entity.pdbx_description
1 polymer ?
#
loop_
_entity_poly.entity_id
_entity_poly.type
_entity_poly.pdbx_seq_one_letter_code
_entity_poly.pdbx_strand_id
1 'polypeptide(L)'
;MKKGVKIVCWLLILAAVFLLGWRVMPKIWPGIKEAVVYPVFPKMKPEPTPTQEPYIPQSDTAFGDPIYETDSVIYYFYKDYCPWCRTLAVLTDALPKQITLPDGTKSSVRLVCLNKVEDRYLQIITDYYETHGIKEERRYVPAMVIGERYMFADSEIVDQLMDALIAGEGLNTPMLDGKERVH
;
A
#
# COMPACT_ATOMS: atom_id res chain seq x y z
N MET A 1 -11.29 50.28 -35.02
CA MET A 1 -10.35 49.52 -35.86
C MET A 1 -8.94 49.31 -35.28
N LYS A 2 -8.59 49.77 -34.04
CA LYS A 2 -7.21 49.64 -33.48
C LYS A 2 -6.90 48.37 -32.69
N LYS A 3 -7.88 47.56 -32.28
CA LYS A 3 -7.67 46.31 -31.50
C LYS A 3 -7.27 45.08 -32.35
N GLY A 4 -7.78 44.99 -33.60
CA GLY A 4 -7.47 43.84 -34.46
C GLY A 4 -6.03 43.81 -34.99
N VAL A 5 -5.43 44.98 -35.23
CA VAL A 5 -4.04 45.06 -35.71
C VAL A 5 -3.04 44.57 -34.66
N LYS A 6 -3.28 44.82 -33.38
CA LYS A 6 -2.39 44.37 -32.31
C LYS A 6 -2.37 42.85 -32.17
N ILE A 7 -3.51 42.18 -32.33
CA ILE A 7 -3.61 40.70 -32.23
C ILE A 7 -2.87 40.05 -33.39
N VAL A 8 -3.00 40.59 -34.60
CA VAL A 8 -2.30 40.03 -35.77
C VAL A 8 -0.78 40.18 -35.64
N CYS A 9 -0.28 41.33 -35.15
CA CYS A 9 1.16 41.51 -34.87
C CYS A 9 1.69 40.50 -33.84
N TRP A 10 0.95 40.25 -32.75
CA TRP A 10 1.35 39.28 -31.73
C TRP A 10 1.41 37.85 -32.27
N LEU A 11 0.44 37.45 -33.11
CA LEU A 11 0.44 36.13 -33.74
C LEU A 11 1.59 35.93 -34.73
N LEU A 12 1.96 36.99 -35.47
CA LEU A 12 3.12 36.95 -36.36
C LEU A 12 4.44 36.84 -35.60
N ILE A 13 4.59 37.54 -34.48
CA ILE A 13 5.78 37.44 -33.63
C ILE A 13 5.91 36.03 -33.03
N LEU A 14 4.82 35.44 -32.53
CA LEU A 14 4.82 34.08 -32.00
C LEU A 14 5.16 33.04 -33.07
N ALA A 15 4.61 33.19 -34.28
CA ALA A 15 4.94 32.31 -35.39
C ALA A 15 6.42 32.41 -35.80
N ALA A 16 6.99 33.63 -35.83
CA ALA A 16 8.39 33.86 -36.16
C ALA A 16 9.33 33.24 -35.10
N VAL A 17 9.00 33.37 -33.80
CA VAL A 17 9.78 32.76 -32.69
C VAL A 17 9.71 31.23 -32.77
N PHE A 18 8.55 30.67 -33.08
CA PHE A 18 8.37 29.24 -33.24
C PHE A 18 9.16 28.66 -34.44
N LEU A 19 9.14 29.38 -35.59
CA LEU A 19 9.88 28.97 -36.78
C LEU A 19 11.41 29.11 -36.62
N LEU A 20 11.88 30.13 -35.90
CA LEU A 20 13.28 30.29 -35.54
C LEU A 20 13.75 29.23 -34.54
N GLY A 21 12.93 28.94 -33.51
CA GLY A 21 13.19 27.88 -32.56
C GLY A 21 13.32 26.50 -33.21
N TRP A 22 12.43 26.22 -34.17
CA TRP A 22 12.45 24.93 -34.89
C TRP A 22 13.69 24.75 -35.79
N ARG A 23 14.23 25.84 -36.36
CA ARG A 23 15.44 25.77 -37.19
C ARG A 23 16.73 25.64 -36.38
N VAL A 24 16.74 26.10 -35.13
CA VAL A 24 17.93 26.08 -34.26
C VAL A 24 18.02 24.79 -33.45
N MET A 25 16.87 24.23 -33.02
CA MET A 25 16.82 23.00 -32.21
C MET A 25 17.56 21.79 -32.82
N PRO A 26 17.41 21.46 -34.11
CA PRO A 26 18.11 20.28 -34.65
C PRO A 26 19.64 20.46 -34.76
N LYS A 27 20.16 21.68 -34.67
CA LYS A 27 21.61 21.93 -34.69
C LYS A 27 22.28 21.82 -33.31
N ILE A 28 21.50 22.00 -32.23
CA ILE A 28 22.00 21.89 -30.85
C ILE A 28 21.86 20.47 -30.32
N TRP A 29 20.85 19.71 -30.81
CA TRP A 29 20.53 18.36 -30.34
C TRP A 29 21.60 17.29 -30.58
N PRO A 30 22.31 17.21 -31.69
CA PRO A 30 23.36 16.18 -31.88
C PRO A 30 24.56 16.37 -30.96
N GLY A 31 24.92 17.61 -30.60
CA GLY A 31 26.04 17.87 -29.69
C GLY A 31 25.78 17.45 -28.23
N ILE A 32 24.52 17.38 -27.82
CA ILE A 32 24.15 16.96 -26.46
C ILE A 32 24.23 15.42 -26.32
N LYS A 33 23.99 14.67 -27.41
CA LYS A 33 24.05 13.20 -27.37
C LYS A 33 25.48 12.65 -27.19
N GLU A 34 26.49 13.38 -27.65
CA GLU A 34 27.90 12.95 -27.51
C GLU A 34 28.53 13.40 -26.18
N ALA A 35 27.95 14.37 -25.49
CA ALA A 35 28.49 14.88 -24.23
C ALA A 35 28.02 14.12 -22.98
N VAL A 36 27.00 13.24 -23.10
CA VAL A 36 26.61 12.35 -22.01
C VAL A 36 27.47 11.08 -22.09
N VAL A 37 28.73 11.22 -21.74
CA VAL A 37 29.55 10.07 -21.35
C VAL A 37 28.92 9.54 -20.06
N TYR A 38 28.07 8.52 -20.18
CA TYR A 38 27.68 7.75 -19.00
C TYR A 38 28.97 7.25 -18.36
N PRO A 39 29.24 7.60 -17.10
CA PRO A 39 30.36 7.01 -16.40
C PRO A 39 30.17 5.48 -16.52
N VAL A 40 31.14 4.82 -17.15
CA VAL A 40 31.18 3.36 -17.14
C VAL A 40 31.39 3.00 -15.68
N PHE A 41 30.30 2.77 -14.97
CA PHE A 41 30.41 2.23 -13.63
C PHE A 41 31.17 0.91 -13.76
N PRO A 42 32.31 0.76 -13.07
CA PRO A 42 33.01 -0.52 -13.04
C PRO A 42 31.91 -1.54 -12.67
N LYS A 43 31.84 -2.66 -13.42
CA LYS A 43 30.94 -3.77 -13.09
C LYS A 43 31.28 -4.17 -11.67
N MET A 44 30.62 -3.56 -10.69
CA MET A 44 30.66 -4.03 -9.32
C MET A 44 30.20 -5.48 -9.41
N LYS A 45 31.06 -6.41 -8.99
CA LYS A 45 30.56 -7.74 -8.66
C LYS A 45 29.35 -7.51 -7.79
N PRO A 46 28.16 -8.09 -8.13
CA PRO A 46 27.02 -7.98 -7.24
C PRO A 46 27.52 -8.45 -5.88
N GLU A 47 27.62 -7.52 -4.93
CA GLU A 47 27.77 -7.92 -3.54
C GLU A 47 26.64 -8.90 -3.25
N PRO A 48 26.91 -10.03 -2.60
CA PRO A 48 25.87 -10.95 -2.23
C PRO A 48 24.83 -10.13 -1.46
N THR A 49 23.64 -9.99 -2.03
CA THR A 49 22.52 -9.31 -1.36
C THR A 49 22.41 -9.98 0.01
N PRO A 50 22.53 -9.25 1.11
CA PRO A 50 22.40 -9.85 2.43
C PRO A 50 21.10 -10.65 2.41
N THR A 51 21.18 -11.92 2.74
CA THR A 51 20.01 -12.81 2.83
C THR A 51 19.09 -12.15 3.85
N GLN A 52 18.07 -11.46 3.39
CA GLN A 52 17.11 -10.85 4.29
C GLN A 52 16.41 -11.99 5.03
N GLU A 53 16.46 -11.94 6.34
CA GLU A 53 15.68 -12.85 7.16
C GLU A 53 14.18 -12.63 6.85
N PRO A 54 13.37 -13.70 6.81
CA PRO A 54 11.95 -13.58 6.58
C PRO A 54 11.33 -12.71 7.69
N TYR A 55 10.44 -11.80 7.31
CA TYR A 55 9.64 -11.05 8.26
C TYR A 55 8.45 -11.89 8.68
N ILE A 56 8.36 -12.21 9.95
CA ILE A 56 7.23 -12.91 10.56
C ILE A 56 6.60 -11.95 11.56
N PRO A 57 5.40 -11.41 11.28
CA PRO A 57 4.72 -10.54 12.24
C PRO A 57 4.37 -11.31 13.50
N GLN A 58 4.52 -10.64 14.65
CA GLN A 58 4.15 -11.25 15.91
C GLN A 58 2.62 -11.24 16.07
N SER A 59 2.05 -12.41 16.22
CA SER A 59 0.62 -12.59 16.49
C SER A 59 0.47 -13.58 17.65
N ASP A 60 -0.40 -13.24 18.59
CA ASP A 60 -0.80 -14.14 19.67
C ASP A 60 -2.09 -14.91 19.35
N THR A 61 -2.62 -14.72 18.14
CA THR A 61 -3.85 -15.36 17.65
C THR A 61 -3.56 -16.07 16.33
N ALA A 62 -3.64 -17.40 16.32
CA ALA A 62 -3.51 -18.16 15.10
C ALA A 62 -4.83 -18.15 14.29
N PHE A 63 -4.71 -18.33 12.97
CA PHE A 63 -5.87 -18.49 12.12
C PHE A 63 -6.63 -19.77 12.50
N GLY A 64 -7.92 -19.61 12.81
CA GLY A 64 -8.78 -20.72 13.27
C GLY A 64 -8.87 -20.86 14.78
N ASP A 65 -8.14 -20.05 15.56
CA ASP A 65 -8.34 -19.94 17.01
C ASP A 65 -9.75 -19.43 17.31
N PRO A 66 -10.32 -19.77 18.49
CA PRO A 66 -11.59 -19.22 18.92
C PRO A 66 -11.55 -17.70 19.03
N ILE A 67 -12.49 -17.04 18.40
CA ILE A 67 -12.70 -15.58 18.47
C ILE A 67 -14.03 -15.34 19.17
N TYR A 68 -14.03 -14.50 20.19
CA TYR A 68 -15.21 -14.17 20.95
C TYR A 68 -15.93 -12.96 20.35
N GLU A 69 -17.23 -12.84 20.63
CA GLU A 69 -18.03 -11.69 20.15
C GLU A 69 -17.49 -10.33 20.60
N THR A 70 -16.83 -10.32 21.77
CA THR A 70 -16.22 -9.13 22.35
C THR A 70 -14.82 -8.82 21.83
N ASP A 71 -14.26 -9.67 20.93
CA ASP A 71 -12.94 -9.48 20.38
C ASP A 71 -12.98 -8.57 19.16
N SER A 72 -12.11 -7.56 19.11
CA SER A 72 -11.82 -6.76 17.92
C SER A 72 -10.78 -7.46 17.07
N VAL A 73 -11.19 -7.94 15.90
CA VAL A 73 -10.34 -8.74 14.99
C VAL A 73 -9.76 -7.88 13.89
N ILE A 74 -8.46 -8.08 13.63
CA ILE A 74 -7.72 -7.50 12.52
C ILE A 74 -7.08 -8.66 11.76
N TYR A 75 -7.35 -8.78 10.46
CA TYR A 75 -6.59 -9.66 9.58
C TYR A 75 -5.48 -8.87 8.92
N TYR A 76 -4.25 -9.40 8.96
CA TYR A 76 -3.09 -8.83 8.32
C TYR A 76 -2.57 -9.75 7.21
N PHE A 77 -2.67 -9.31 5.95
CA PHE A 77 -2.15 -10.01 4.79
C PHE A 77 -0.73 -9.54 4.51
N TYR A 78 0.22 -10.45 4.54
CA TYR A 78 1.65 -10.13 4.40
C TYR A 78 2.40 -11.16 3.53
N LYS A 79 3.68 -10.92 3.29
CA LYS A 79 4.65 -11.88 2.73
C LYS A 79 5.97 -11.76 3.47
N ASP A 80 6.69 -12.88 3.61
CA ASP A 80 7.95 -12.99 4.34
C ASP A 80 9.02 -11.99 3.91
N TYR A 81 9.15 -11.77 2.59
CA TYR A 81 10.19 -10.92 2.00
C TYR A 81 9.62 -9.60 1.45
N CYS A 82 8.56 -9.09 2.04
CA CYS A 82 7.93 -7.84 1.66
C CYS A 82 8.54 -6.68 2.44
N PRO A 83 9.29 -5.76 1.81
CA PRO A 83 9.89 -4.61 2.50
C PRO A 83 8.84 -3.73 3.19
N TRP A 84 7.73 -3.46 2.50
CA TRP A 84 6.62 -2.65 3.02
C TRP A 84 5.88 -3.32 4.19
N CYS A 85 5.82 -4.65 4.20
CA CYS A 85 5.27 -5.38 5.36
C CYS A 85 6.17 -5.22 6.58
N ARG A 86 7.48 -5.18 6.38
CA ARG A 86 8.46 -4.98 7.46
C ARG A 86 8.36 -3.57 8.07
N THR A 87 8.02 -2.54 7.29
CA THR A 87 7.84 -1.19 7.83
C THR A 87 6.68 -1.11 8.82
N LEU A 88 5.66 -1.95 8.64
CA LEU A 88 4.53 -2.04 9.57
C LEU A 88 4.81 -2.84 10.85
N ALA A 89 5.99 -3.48 10.99
CA ALA A 89 6.33 -4.24 12.19
C ALA A 89 6.14 -3.41 13.47
N VAL A 90 6.62 -2.17 13.46
CA VAL A 90 6.49 -1.26 14.61
C VAL A 90 5.03 -1.03 14.99
N LEU A 91 4.15 -0.90 13.98
CA LEU A 91 2.72 -0.70 14.22
C LEU A 91 2.06 -1.99 14.75
N THR A 92 2.33 -3.14 14.13
CA THR A 92 1.75 -4.42 14.56
C THR A 92 2.21 -4.82 15.96
N ASP A 93 3.48 -4.58 16.30
CA ASP A 93 4.04 -4.88 17.61
C ASP A 93 3.54 -3.91 18.70
N ALA A 94 3.16 -2.69 18.30
CA ALA A 94 2.62 -1.67 19.21
C ALA A 94 1.10 -1.73 19.37
N LEU A 95 0.39 -2.63 18.67
CA LEU A 95 -1.05 -2.77 18.84
C LEU A 95 -1.42 -3.08 20.28
N PRO A 96 -2.39 -2.35 20.86
CA PRO A 96 -2.84 -2.62 22.22
C PRO A 96 -3.51 -3.98 22.29
N LYS A 97 -3.27 -4.74 23.33
CA LYS A 97 -3.94 -6.04 23.54
C LYS A 97 -5.41 -5.91 23.92
N GLN A 98 -5.80 -4.74 24.39
CA GLN A 98 -7.16 -4.41 24.78
C GLN A 98 -7.42 -2.92 24.51
N ILE A 99 -8.63 -2.61 24.09
CA ILE A 99 -9.12 -1.24 23.88
C ILE A 99 -10.40 -1.02 24.70
N THR A 100 -10.71 0.26 24.93
CA THR A 100 -12.00 0.67 25.47
C THR A 100 -12.81 1.27 24.32
N LEU A 101 -13.98 0.72 24.09
CA LEU A 101 -14.89 1.15 23.02
C LEU A 101 -15.65 2.44 23.44
N PRO A 102 -16.30 3.14 22.49
CA PRO A 102 -17.04 4.38 22.79
C PRO A 102 -18.15 4.22 23.84
N ASP A 103 -18.73 3.02 23.98
CA ASP A 103 -19.73 2.69 24.97
C ASP A 103 -19.15 2.34 26.37
N GLY A 104 -17.82 2.40 26.50
CA GLY A 104 -17.09 2.07 27.72
C GLY A 104 -16.80 0.58 27.92
N THR A 105 -17.24 -0.31 27.03
CA THR A 105 -16.89 -1.73 27.10
C THR A 105 -15.44 -1.96 26.69
N LYS A 106 -14.87 -3.07 27.18
CA LYS A 106 -13.50 -3.48 26.84
C LYS A 106 -13.53 -4.57 25.77
N SER A 107 -12.69 -4.42 24.77
CA SER A 107 -12.52 -5.38 23.69
C SER A 107 -11.07 -5.84 23.63
N SER A 108 -10.83 -7.14 23.53
CA SER A 108 -9.49 -7.69 23.26
C SER A 108 -9.16 -7.53 21.78
N VAL A 109 -7.95 -7.07 21.47
CA VAL A 109 -7.50 -6.94 20.09
C VAL A 109 -6.85 -8.22 19.63
N ARG A 110 -7.32 -8.79 18.54
CA ARG A 110 -6.84 -10.03 17.92
C ARG A 110 -6.24 -9.74 16.56
N LEU A 111 -4.93 -9.79 16.45
CA LEU A 111 -4.22 -9.69 15.17
C LEU A 111 -4.01 -11.08 14.59
N VAL A 112 -4.64 -11.40 13.48
CA VAL A 112 -4.51 -12.67 12.76
C VAL A 112 -3.70 -12.45 11.49
N CYS A 113 -2.50 -13.03 11.43
CA CYS A 113 -1.57 -12.83 10.33
C CYS A 113 -1.70 -13.95 9.29
N LEU A 114 -1.93 -13.59 8.02
CA LEU A 114 -2.10 -14.51 6.91
C LEU A 114 -0.99 -14.26 5.87
N ASN A 115 -0.08 -15.22 5.76
CA ASN A 115 1.00 -15.16 4.78
C ASN A 115 0.51 -15.52 3.38
N LYS A 116 0.47 -14.55 2.49
CA LYS A 116 -0.05 -14.71 1.12
C LYS A 116 0.75 -15.70 0.25
N VAL A 117 1.92 -16.15 0.67
CA VAL A 117 2.69 -17.19 -0.06
C VAL A 117 2.34 -18.61 0.39
N GLU A 118 1.60 -18.78 1.47
CA GLU A 118 1.12 -20.09 1.91
C GLU A 118 -0.20 -20.43 1.19
N ASP A 119 -0.24 -21.57 0.52
CA ASP A 119 -1.39 -22.00 -0.32
C ASP A 119 -2.71 -21.97 0.44
N ARG A 120 -2.70 -22.41 1.72
CA ARG A 120 -3.90 -22.39 2.58
C ARG A 120 -4.49 -20.99 2.79
N TYR A 121 -3.64 -19.96 2.89
CA TYR A 121 -4.09 -18.58 3.09
C TYR A 121 -4.34 -17.86 1.77
N LEU A 122 -3.61 -18.23 0.72
CA LEU A 122 -3.78 -17.63 -0.60
C LEU A 122 -5.22 -17.78 -1.10
N GLN A 123 -5.82 -18.95 -0.93
CA GLN A 123 -7.21 -19.18 -1.34
C GLN A 123 -8.17 -18.31 -0.53
N ILE A 124 -8.04 -18.29 0.80
CA ILE A 124 -8.88 -17.49 1.70
C ILE A 124 -8.79 -15.98 1.36
N ILE A 125 -7.59 -15.49 1.13
CA ILE A 125 -7.36 -14.09 0.75
C ILE A 125 -7.95 -13.79 -0.63
N THR A 126 -7.86 -14.73 -1.57
CA THR A 126 -8.42 -14.59 -2.91
C THR A 126 -9.95 -14.55 -2.86
N ASP A 127 -10.56 -15.46 -2.12
CA ASP A 127 -12.02 -15.53 -1.93
C ASP A 127 -12.54 -14.24 -1.27
N TYR A 128 -11.77 -13.70 -0.30
CA TYR A 128 -12.10 -12.40 0.31
C TYR A 128 -12.08 -11.28 -0.74
N TYR A 129 -11.03 -11.19 -1.57
CA TYR A 129 -10.93 -10.17 -2.61
C TYR A 129 -12.10 -10.21 -3.59
N GLU A 130 -12.51 -11.41 -4.00
CA GLU A 130 -13.61 -11.61 -4.95
C GLU A 130 -14.96 -11.26 -4.32
N THR A 131 -15.20 -11.75 -3.11
CA THR A 131 -16.46 -11.52 -2.39
C THR A 131 -16.70 -10.03 -2.11
N HIS A 132 -15.63 -9.27 -1.79
CA HIS A 132 -15.73 -7.85 -1.45
C HIS A 132 -15.40 -6.93 -2.64
N GLY A 133 -15.24 -7.47 -3.85
CA GLY A 133 -14.98 -6.69 -5.06
C GLY A 133 -13.68 -5.88 -5.01
N ILE A 134 -12.66 -6.37 -4.31
CA ILE A 134 -11.37 -5.69 -4.22
C ILE A 134 -10.71 -5.72 -5.60
N LYS A 135 -10.42 -4.54 -6.16
CA LYS A 135 -9.82 -4.37 -7.46
C LYS A 135 -8.40 -4.93 -7.48
N GLU A 136 -7.97 -5.45 -8.63
CA GLU A 136 -6.68 -6.14 -8.80
C GLU A 136 -5.48 -5.27 -8.39
N GLU A 137 -5.51 -3.98 -8.71
CA GLU A 137 -4.47 -3.01 -8.35
C GLU A 137 -4.34 -2.78 -6.83
N ARG A 138 -5.29 -3.25 -6.02
CA ARG A 138 -5.25 -3.21 -4.56
C ARG A 138 -4.99 -4.57 -3.91
N ARG A 139 -4.85 -5.65 -4.68
CA ARG A 139 -4.66 -7.03 -4.17
C ARG A 139 -3.22 -7.37 -3.81
N TYR A 140 -2.45 -6.38 -3.35
CA TYR A 140 -1.06 -6.54 -2.92
C TYR A 140 -0.95 -6.52 -1.40
N VAL A 141 0.27 -6.72 -0.89
CA VAL A 141 0.60 -6.65 0.52
C VAL A 141 1.60 -5.51 0.76
N PRO A 142 1.55 -4.86 1.93
CA PRO A 142 0.71 -5.14 3.08
C PRO A 142 -0.74 -4.74 2.88
N ALA A 143 -1.67 -5.51 3.46
CA ALA A 143 -3.07 -5.13 3.55
C ALA A 143 -3.67 -5.58 4.88
N MET A 144 -4.64 -4.82 5.39
CA MET A 144 -5.36 -5.16 6.62
C MET A 144 -6.87 -5.08 6.43
N VAL A 145 -7.58 -5.92 7.16
CA VAL A 145 -9.05 -5.93 7.22
C VAL A 145 -9.48 -5.72 8.65
N ILE A 146 -10.35 -4.74 8.89
CA ILE A 146 -11.01 -4.49 10.16
C ILE A 146 -12.46 -4.07 9.91
N GLY A 147 -13.42 -4.77 10.46
CA GLY A 147 -14.82 -4.59 10.09
C GLY A 147 -15.02 -4.89 8.60
N GLU A 148 -15.72 -4.00 7.91
CA GLU A 148 -15.87 -4.04 6.45
C GLU A 148 -14.78 -3.27 5.71
N ARG A 149 -13.83 -2.68 6.44
CA ARG A 149 -12.80 -1.84 5.87
C ARG A 149 -11.61 -2.68 5.42
N TYR A 150 -11.25 -2.52 4.14
CA TYR A 150 -10.02 -3.05 3.55
C TYR A 150 -9.03 -1.91 3.35
N MET A 151 -7.91 -1.94 4.06
CA MET A 151 -6.83 -0.97 3.97
C MET A 151 -5.66 -1.60 3.19
N PHE A 152 -5.14 -0.85 2.24
CA PHE A 152 -4.05 -1.29 1.36
C PHE A 152 -2.90 -0.30 1.41
N ALA A 153 -1.67 -0.82 1.38
CA ALA A 153 -0.41 -0.11 1.56
C ALA A 153 -0.20 0.43 2.99
N ASP A 154 1.07 0.64 3.32
CA ASP A 154 1.51 1.05 4.66
C ASP A 154 0.92 2.39 5.12
N SER A 155 0.87 3.39 4.22
CA SER A 155 0.35 4.71 4.55
C SER A 155 -1.15 4.67 4.91
N GLU A 156 -1.97 3.97 4.13
CA GLU A 156 -3.40 3.85 4.41
C GLU A 156 -3.66 3.13 5.73
N ILE A 157 -2.87 2.08 6.01
CA ILE A 157 -2.97 1.31 7.26
C ILE A 157 -2.58 2.18 8.46
N VAL A 158 -1.46 2.90 8.39
CA VAL A 158 -0.99 3.78 9.47
C VAL A 158 -2.02 4.86 9.79
N ASP A 159 -2.62 5.46 8.76
CA ASP A 159 -3.55 6.58 8.92
C ASP A 159 -4.92 6.15 9.48
N GLN A 160 -5.38 4.92 9.23
CA GLN A 160 -6.78 4.55 9.47
C GLN A 160 -6.98 3.43 10.49
N LEU A 161 -5.98 2.59 10.75
CA LEU A 161 -6.15 1.40 11.57
C LEU A 161 -6.58 1.71 13.01
N MET A 162 -5.92 2.67 13.65
CA MET A 162 -6.22 3.01 15.05
C MET A 162 -7.60 3.66 15.20
N ASP A 163 -8.00 4.50 14.26
CA ASP A 163 -9.31 5.12 14.24
C ASP A 163 -10.42 4.07 14.10
N ALA A 164 -10.26 3.13 13.16
CA ALA A 164 -11.20 2.03 12.96
C ALA A 164 -11.29 1.12 14.20
N LEU A 165 -10.15 0.84 14.83
CA LEU A 165 -10.06 0.01 16.01
C LEU A 165 -10.79 0.67 17.20
N ILE A 166 -10.53 1.95 17.48
CA ILE A 166 -11.17 2.72 18.55
C ILE A 166 -12.67 2.90 18.29
N ALA A 167 -13.07 3.05 17.02
CA ALA A 167 -14.49 3.10 16.64
C ALA A 167 -15.25 1.78 16.86
N GLY A 168 -14.54 0.68 17.18
CA GLY A 168 -15.12 -0.64 17.42
C GLY A 168 -15.42 -1.43 16.14
N GLU A 169 -14.90 -1.01 14.98
CA GLU A 169 -15.14 -1.71 13.71
C GLU A 169 -14.65 -3.17 13.76
N GLY A 170 -13.62 -3.46 14.55
CA GLY A 170 -13.07 -4.80 14.74
C GLY A 170 -14.05 -5.85 15.27
N LEU A 171 -15.10 -5.43 15.99
CA LEU A 171 -16.15 -6.32 16.45
C LEU A 171 -16.97 -6.92 15.29
N ASN A 172 -17.06 -6.21 14.17
CA ASN A 172 -17.83 -6.59 13.00
C ASN A 172 -16.96 -7.18 11.88
N THR A 173 -15.67 -7.44 12.14
CA THR A 173 -14.79 -8.06 11.15
C THR A 173 -15.32 -9.46 10.81
N PRO A 174 -15.56 -9.77 9.52
CA PRO A 174 -16.05 -11.07 9.09
C PRO A 174 -15.03 -12.16 9.40
N MET A 175 -15.49 -13.34 9.78
CA MET A 175 -14.61 -14.49 10.05
C MET A 175 -14.18 -15.13 8.73
N LEU A 176 -12.89 -15.03 8.40
CA LEU A 176 -12.36 -15.54 7.13
C LEU A 176 -12.20 -17.07 7.10
N ASP A 177 -12.31 -17.75 8.23
CA ASP A 177 -12.31 -19.21 8.34
C ASP A 177 -13.70 -19.84 8.25
N GLY A 178 -14.74 -19.02 8.05
CA GLY A 178 -16.13 -19.45 7.94
C GLY A 178 -16.76 -19.91 9.26
N LYS A 179 -16.05 -19.75 10.38
CA LYS A 179 -16.61 -20.07 11.70
C LYS A 179 -17.43 -18.93 12.25
N GLU A 180 -18.31 -19.25 13.18
CA GLU A 180 -19.02 -18.25 13.98
C GLU A 180 -18.16 -17.82 15.17
N ARG A 181 -18.40 -16.59 15.65
CA ARG A 181 -17.79 -16.11 16.90
C ARG A 181 -18.37 -16.85 18.08
N VAL A 182 -17.56 -17.02 19.13
CA VAL A 182 -17.96 -17.68 20.39
C VAL A 182 -18.66 -16.66 21.28
N HIS A 183 -19.80 -17.03 21.84
CA HIS A 183 -20.54 -16.24 22.82
C HIS A 183 -19.89 -16.23 24.21
#